data_5b5da6a4f1511c70cc7cc90b5fe33ba7
#
_entry.id   5b5da6a4f1511c70cc7cc90b5fe33ba7
#
_cell.length_a   1.000
_cell.length_b   1.000
_cell.length_c   1.000
_cell.angle_alpha   90.00
_cell.angle_beta   90.00
_cell.angle_gamma   90.00
#
_symmetry.space_group_name_H-M   'P 1'
#
loop_
_entity.id
_entity.type
_entity.pdbx_description
1 polymer ?
#
loop_
_entity_poly.entity_id
_entity_poly.type
_entity_poly.pdbx_seq_one_letter_code
_entity_poly.pdbx_strand_id
1 'polypeptide(L)'
;RIGHGDRWQITCYHKDYDTPSEFKGKVMYQIFPDRFYAVGRCDTKDKLQPFSIHNDIYDVPVFFPDHNGIIQNNDFFGGNLQGIIAKLPYLKDLNVSVIYLNPIFMAYSNHRYDTADYKRVDPLLGTEEDFKQLCDKAHEMGMKVILDVVFSHTGSNSIYFDKYDIFHNGAYHNPDSPYRSWYQFHQDDPTKYDSWWGIDTLPCVDELNPSYLDYLITGKDSVVRHWMELGADGYRLDVADELPDEFIRLLNQEVKNVNQDSLVIGEVWEDASNKVSYDVRRKYFSQRELDSVMNYPYKNGIIGFVKGDISSEQLADTVMTIAENYPKPILDCVMNSLSTHDTMRVLTVLGVTDYNLSRDDKARYLLDEYRLKDTIQKLK
;
A
#
# COMPACT_ATOMS: atom_id res chain seq x y z
N ARG A 1 29.89 -38.26 10.58
CA ARG A 1 29.67 -36.83 10.32
C ARG A 1 28.31 -36.72 9.69
N ILE A 2 27.37 -36.09 10.40
CA ILE A 2 26.08 -35.71 9.80
C ILE A 2 26.41 -34.48 8.96
N GLY A 3 26.38 -34.58 7.64
CA GLY A 3 26.55 -33.48 6.74
C GLY A 3 25.36 -32.54 6.88
N HIS A 4 25.60 -31.22 6.85
CA HIS A 4 24.54 -30.24 6.65
C HIS A 4 24.19 -30.29 5.15
N GLY A 5 23.25 -31.15 4.77
CA GLY A 5 22.65 -31.09 3.44
C GLY A 5 21.69 -29.91 3.31
N ASP A 6 21.26 -29.63 2.10
CA ASP A 6 20.28 -28.59 1.82
C ASP A 6 19.01 -28.83 2.67
N ARG A 7 18.48 -27.74 3.24
CA ARG A 7 17.27 -27.79 4.05
C ARG A 7 16.07 -27.59 3.13
N TRP A 8 15.11 -28.49 3.25
CA TRP A 8 13.85 -28.40 2.53
C TRP A 8 12.80 -27.77 3.46
N GLN A 9 12.04 -26.83 2.93
CA GLN A 9 10.92 -26.26 3.65
C GLN A 9 9.67 -27.12 3.41
N ILE A 10 8.92 -27.37 4.48
CA ILE A 10 7.57 -27.95 4.42
C ILE A 10 6.64 -26.92 5.02
N THR A 11 5.77 -26.36 4.20
CA THR A 11 4.77 -25.38 4.64
C THR A 11 3.49 -26.12 5.03
N CYS A 12 3.12 -26.01 6.32
CA CYS A 12 1.90 -26.60 6.85
C CYS A 12 0.83 -25.49 6.99
N TYR A 13 -0.34 -25.75 6.47
CA TYR A 13 -1.49 -24.86 6.57
C TYR A 13 -2.77 -25.65 6.80
N HIS A 14 -3.85 -24.96 7.19
CA HIS A 14 -5.12 -25.60 7.50
C HIS A 14 -5.70 -26.26 6.23
N LYS A 15 -6.20 -27.50 6.34
CA LYS A 15 -6.69 -28.28 5.19
C LYS A 15 -7.84 -27.60 4.40
N ASP A 16 -8.65 -26.78 5.11
CA ASP A 16 -9.78 -26.06 4.53
C ASP A 16 -9.40 -24.60 4.20
N TYR A 17 -8.09 -24.29 4.16
CA TYR A 17 -7.62 -22.97 3.78
C TYR A 17 -7.76 -22.79 2.29
N ASP A 18 -8.56 -21.83 1.89
CA ASP A 18 -8.73 -21.41 0.50
C ASP A 18 -8.76 -19.90 0.43
N THR A 19 -8.48 -19.36 -0.73
CA THR A 19 -8.50 -17.94 -1.04
C THR A 19 -9.67 -17.64 -1.99
N PRO A 20 -10.19 -16.41 -2.02
CA PRO A 20 -11.35 -16.09 -2.83
C PRO A 20 -11.16 -16.37 -4.32
N SER A 21 -12.03 -17.17 -4.91
CA SER A 21 -11.94 -17.60 -6.33
C SER A 21 -12.00 -16.44 -7.30
N GLU A 22 -12.68 -15.35 -6.91
CA GLU A 22 -12.82 -14.13 -7.70
C GLU A 22 -11.49 -13.42 -8.02
N PHE A 23 -10.42 -13.73 -7.25
CA PHE A 23 -9.10 -13.12 -7.42
C PHE A 23 -8.06 -14.05 -8.03
N LYS A 24 -8.31 -15.38 -8.08
CA LYS A 24 -7.35 -16.36 -8.60
C LYS A 24 -7.08 -16.14 -10.08
N GLY A 25 -5.81 -15.92 -10.42
CA GLY A 25 -5.35 -15.70 -11.80
C GLY A 25 -5.91 -14.45 -12.48
N LYS A 26 -6.34 -13.46 -11.72
CA LYS A 26 -6.93 -12.22 -12.24
C LYS A 26 -5.86 -11.16 -12.53
N VAL A 27 -6.18 -10.27 -13.45
CA VAL A 27 -5.34 -9.11 -13.76
C VAL A 27 -5.69 -7.96 -12.81
N MET A 28 -4.73 -7.55 -11.99
CA MET A 28 -4.85 -6.41 -11.09
C MET A 28 -4.12 -5.19 -11.68
N TYR A 29 -4.77 -4.02 -11.59
CA TYR A 29 -4.18 -2.75 -12.02
C TYR A 29 -4.09 -1.80 -10.82
N GLN A 30 -2.87 -1.44 -10.44
CA GLN A 30 -2.61 -0.46 -9.37
C GLN A 30 -2.81 0.96 -9.91
N ILE A 31 -3.53 1.78 -9.15
CA ILE A 31 -3.77 3.18 -9.46
C ILE A 31 -3.27 4.05 -8.30
N PHE A 32 -2.39 5.00 -8.61
CA PHE A 32 -2.07 6.13 -7.76
C PHE A 32 -3.07 7.27 -8.13
N PRO A 33 -4.14 7.49 -7.35
CA PRO A 33 -5.30 8.27 -7.80
C PRO A 33 -4.96 9.68 -8.28
N ASP A 34 -4.12 10.41 -7.52
CA ASP A 34 -3.70 11.77 -7.85
C ASP A 34 -3.03 11.91 -9.22
N ARG A 35 -2.39 10.84 -9.70
CA ARG A 35 -1.56 10.84 -10.93
C ARG A 35 -2.22 10.11 -12.10
N PHE A 36 -3.45 9.63 -11.97
CA PHE A 36 -4.07 8.76 -12.98
C PHE A 36 -4.90 9.54 -14.00
N TYR A 37 -5.99 10.13 -13.57
CA TYR A 37 -6.86 10.92 -14.46
C TYR A 37 -7.78 11.84 -13.64
N ALA A 38 -8.04 13.05 -14.15
CA ALA A 38 -8.89 14.03 -13.52
C ALA A 38 -10.19 14.26 -14.32
N VAL A 39 -11.31 14.32 -13.63
CA VAL A 39 -12.59 14.82 -14.17
C VAL A 39 -13.13 15.88 -13.23
N GLY A 40 -13.31 17.09 -13.75
CA GLY A 40 -13.71 18.23 -12.95
C GLY A 40 -12.62 18.68 -11.97
N ARG A 41 -13.03 19.39 -10.94
CA ARG A 41 -12.19 19.81 -9.80
C ARG A 41 -12.89 19.43 -8.51
N CYS A 42 -12.16 18.84 -7.57
CA CYS A 42 -12.66 18.55 -6.24
C CYS A 42 -12.70 19.83 -5.37
N ASP A 43 -13.54 19.81 -4.33
CA ASP A 43 -13.54 20.85 -3.31
C ASP A 43 -12.28 20.71 -2.44
N THR A 44 -11.56 21.82 -2.29
CA THR A 44 -10.30 21.85 -1.53
C THR A 44 -10.47 22.39 -0.12
N LYS A 45 -11.70 22.74 0.28
CA LYS A 45 -11.99 23.47 1.52
C LYS A 45 -11.42 22.80 2.78
N ASP A 46 -11.55 21.46 2.87
CA ASP A 46 -11.13 20.69 4.04
C ASP A 46 -9.76 20.00 3.85
N LYS A 47 -9.04 20.30 2.77
CA LYS A 47 -7.70 19.75 2.55
C LYS A 47 -6.69 20.34 3.52
N LEU A 48 -5.89 19.49 4.17
CA LEU A 48 -4.80 19.90 5.04
C LEU A 48 -3.78 20.78 4.30
N GLN A 49 -3.39 21.88 4.95
CA GLN A 49 -2.52 22.90 4.39
C GLN A 49 -1.07 22.81 4.92
N PRO A 50 -0.06 23.34 4.20
CA PRO A 50 -0.13 23.88 2.85
C PRO A 50 -0.08 22.82 1.76
N PHE A 51 -0.64 23.10 0.58
CA PHE A 51 -0.48 22.25 -0.60
C PHE A 51 -0.48 23.09 -1.88
N SER A 52 -0.03 22.48 -3.00
CA SER A 52 -0.10 23.05 -4.34
C SER A 52 -0.68 22.05 -5.33
N ILE A 53 -1.29 22.57 -6.40
CA ILE A 53 -1.81 21.74 -7.49
C ILE A 53 -1.12 22.16 -8.78
N HIS A 54 -0.53 21.20 -9.49
CA HIS A 54 0.04 21.40 -10.81
C HIS A 54 -1.04 21.75 -11.83
N ASN A 55 -0.70 22.60 -12.78
CA ASN A 55 -1.63 23.01 -13.84
C ASN A 55 -1.59 22.05 -15.03
N ASP A 56 -0.49 21.33 -15.21
CA ASP A 56 -0.28 20.39 -16.30
C ASP A 56 0.13 19.01 -15.76
N ILE A 57 -0.48 17.97 -16.32
CA ILE A 57 -0.11 16.57 -16.00
C ILE A 57 1.34 16.22 -16.39
N TYR A 58 1.94 16.99 -17.28
CA TYR A 58 3.33 16.85 -17.72
C TYR A 58 4.32 17.66 -16.88
N ASP A 59 3.85 18.41 -15.89
CA ASP A 59 4.73 19.10 -14.94
C ASP A 59 5.60 18.08 -14.19
N VAL A 60 6.77 18.52 -13.76
CA VAL A 60 7.66 17.68 -12.95
C VAL A 60 7.23 17.76 -11.50
N PRO A 61 6.96 16.62 -10.83
CA PRO A 61 6.63 16.62 -9.41
C PRO A 61 7.79 17.15 -8.56
N VAL A 62 7.46 17.71 -7.40
CA VAL A 62 8.46 18.19 -6.43
C VAL A 62 9.10 16.99 -5.73
N PHE A 63 10.30 16.60 -6.15
CA PHE A 63 11.03 15.45 -5.59
C PHE A 63 12.41 15.81 -5.03
N PHE A 64 12.82 17.08 -5.14
CA PHE A 64 13.99 17.59 -4.46
C PHE A 64 13.62 18.11 -3.06
N PRO A 65 14.50 17.90 -2.07
CA PRO A 65 14.30 18.47 -0.75
C PRO A 65 14.29 20.01 -0.79
N ASP A 66 13.52 20.60 0.10
CA ASP A 66 13.52 22.04 0.36
C ASP A 66 14.82 22.50 1.06
N HIS A 67 14.90 23.79 1.43
CA HIS A 67 16.05 24.36 2.12
C HIS A 67 16.35 23.74 3.50
N ASN A 68 15.39 23.02 4.09
CA ASN A 68 15.53 22.28 5.34
C ASN A 68 15.92 20.80 5.12
N GLY A 69 16.08 20.39 3.86
CA GLY A 69 16.36 19.01 3.50
C GLY A 69 15.13 18.09 3.52
N ILE A 70 13.91 18.65 3.52
CA ILE A 70 12.65 17.93 3.64
C ILE A 70 11.93 17.88 2.28
N ILE A 71 11.44 16.72 1.88
CA ILE A 71 10.49 16.57 0.78
C ILE A 71 9.10 16.59 1.38
N GLN A 72 8.32 17.63 1.09
CA GLN A 72 7.02 17.86 1.71
C GLN A 72 5.92 16.92 1.18
N ASN A 73 6.07 16.37 -0.01
CA ASN A 73 5.07 15.53 -0.67
C ASN A 73 3.65 16.14 -0.72
N ASN A 74 3.56 17.46 -0.87
CA ASN A 74 2.33 18.23 -0.83
C ASN A 74 1.99 18.93 -2.16
N ASP A 75 2.55 18.42 -3.25
CA ASP A 75 2.22 18.79 -4.62
C ASP A 75 1.31 17.73 -5.27
N PHE A 76 0.23 18.16 -5.89
CA PHE A 76 -0.82 17.31 -6.43
C PHE A 76 -1.04 17.57 -7.92
N PHE A 77 -1.50 16.56 -8.66
CA PHE A 77 -1.85 16.68 -10.08
C PHE A 77 -3.37 16.66 -10.32
N GLY A 78 -4.14 16.45 -9.26
CA GLY A 78 -5.59 16.58 -9.29
C GLY A 78 -6.34 15.41 -9.92
N GLY A 79 -5.69 14.24 -10.11
CA GLY A 79 -6.40 13.01 -10.40
C GLY A 79 -7.39 12.67 -9.28
N ASN A 80 -8.55 12.10 -9.62
CA ASN A 80 -9.65 11.93 -8.67
C ASN A 80 -10.50 10.67 -8.96
N LEU A 81 -11.42 10.34 -8.04
CA LEU A 81 -12.28 9.16 -8.16
C LEU A 81 -13.19 9.23 -9.40
N GLN A 82 -13.71 10.40 -9.74
CA GLN A 82 -14.50 10.60 -10.96
C GLN A 82 -13.66 10.35 -12.22
N GLY A 83 -12.37 10.69 -12.16
CA GLY A 83 -11.42 10.36 -13.22
C GLY A 83 -11.23 8.85 -13.38
N ILE A 84 -11.12 8.11 -12.27
CA ILE A 84 -11.04 6.65 -12.30
C ILE A 84 -12.32 6.06 -12.90
N ILE A 85 -13.49 6.53 -12.47
CA ILE A 85 -14.79 6.13 -13.02
C ILE A 85 -14.82 6.32 -14.55
N ALA A 86 -14.37 7.46 -15.03
CA ALA A 86 -14.35 7.75 -16.47
C ALA A 86 -13.41 6.81 -17.25
N LYS A 87 -12.42 6.21 -16.58
CA LYS A 87 -11.46 5.28 -17.16
C LYS A 87 -11.79 3.80 -16.96
N LEU A 88 -12.90 3.46 -16.29
CA LEU A 88 -13.31 2.06 -16.16
C LEU A 88 -13.47 1.32 -17.51
N PRO A 89 -14.05 1.91 -18.57
CA PRO A 89 -14.05 1.24 -19.88
C PRO A 89 -12.66 0.91 -20.41
N TYR A 90 -11.70 1.83 -20.28
CA TYR A 90 -10.32 1.59 -20.66
C TYR A 90 -9.68 0.45 -19.87
N LEU A 91 -9.91 0.39 -18.55
CA LEU A 91 -9.41 -0.70 -17.71
C LEU A 91 -10.04 -2.04 -18.11
N LYS A 92 -11.33 -2.02 -18.45
CA LYS A 92 -12.05 -3.20 -18.96
C LYS A 92 -11.46 -3.71 -20.27
N ASP A 93 -11.15 -2.80 -21.19
CA ASP A 93 -10.52 -3.14 -22.49
C ASP A 93 -9.11 -3.73 -22.31
N LEU A 94 -8.41 -3.38 -21.23
CA LEU A 94 -7.15 -4.00 -20.79
C LEU A 94 -7.34 -5.35 -20.08
N ASN A 95 -8.58 -5.85 -19.99
CA ASN A 95 -8.93 -7.07 -19.26
C ASN A 95 -8.61 -7.02 -17.75
N VAL A 96 -8.60 -5.83 -17.16
CA VAL A 96 -8.46 -5.65 -15.71
C VAL A 96 -9.68 -6.22 -15.02
N SER A 97 -9.45 -7.00 -13.98
CA SER A 97 -10.49 -7.62 -13.14
C SER A 97 -10.45 -7.10 -11.71
N VAL A 98 -9.34 -6.50 -11.28
CA VAL A 98 -9.15 -5.95 -9.95
C VAL A 98 -8.46 -4.59 -10.04
N ILE A 99 -9.06 -3.59 -9.42
CA ILE A 99 -8.48 -2.26 -9.26
C ILE A 99 -7.89 -2.19 -7.85
N TYR A 100 -6.60 -1.93 -7.73
CA TYR A 100 -5.94 -1.66 -6.47
C TYR A 100 -5.65 -0.16 -6.37
N LEU A 101 -6.29 0.52 -5.44
CA LEU A 101 -6.11 1.95 -5.19
C LEU A 101 -5.06 2.18 -4.10
N ASN A 102 -4.00 2.93 -4.40
CA ASN A 102 -3.17 3.53 -3.36
C ASN A 102 -4.05 4.37 -2.41
N PRO A 103 -3.58 4.72 -1.19
CA PRO A 103 -4.44 5.28 -0.16
C PRO A 103 -5.32 6.44 -0.63
N ILE A 104 -6.61 6.38 -0.30
CA ILE A 104 -7.60 7.39 -0.66
C ILE A 104 -8.07 8.22 0.53
N PHE A 105 -7.69 7.85 1.74
CA PHE A 105 -8.16 8.49 2.96
C PHE A 105 -7.59 9.90 3.09
N MET A 106 -8.28 10.76 3.83
CA MET A 106 -7.82 12.11 4.12
C MET A 106 -6.41 12.06 4.71
N ALA A 107 -5.50 12.85 4.16
CA ALA A 107 -4.09 12.92 4.54
C ALA A 107 -3.50 14.28 4.19
N TYR A 108 -2.28 14.57 4.66
CA TYR A 108 -1.56 15.77 4.24
C TYR A 108 -0.87 15.55 2.88
N SER A 109 -0.14 14.42 2.76
CA SER A 109 0.71 14.14 1.61
C SER A 109 -0.05 13.71 0.36
N ASN A 110 0.62 13.79 -0.78
CA ASN A 110 0.11 13.32 -2.06
C ASN A 110 0.04 11.78 -2.15
N HIS A 111 0.86 11.06 -1.39
CA HIS A 111 0.84 9.60 -1.30
C HIS A 111 -0.20 9.05 -0.31
N ARG A 112 -0.62 9.84 0.67
CA ARG A 112 -1.67 9.56 1.66
C ARG A 112 -1.37 8.41 2.61
N TYR A 113 -0.10 7.98 2.75
CA TYR A 113 0.29 7.02 3.78
C TYR A 113 0.35 7.62 5.18
N ASP A 114 0.29 8.94 5.31
CA ASP A 114 0.12 9.72 6.54
C ASP A 114 -1.37 9.97 6.84
N THR A 115 -2.15 8.90 7.01
CA THR A 115 -3.60 8.98 7.18
C THR A 115 -4.00 9.97 8.29
N ALA A 116 -4.86 10.92 7.94
CA ALA A 116 -5.39 11.93 8.88
C ALA A 116 -6.79 11.60 9.37
N ASP A 117 -7.63 10.97 8.55
CA ASP A 117 -8.96 10.47 8.93
C ASP A 117 -9.27 9.22 8.11
N TYR A 118 -9.38 8.08 8.78
CA TYR A 118 -9.66 6.78 8.14
C TYR A 118 -11.07 6.66 7.55
N LYS A 119 -12.01 7.49 7.97
CA LYS A 119 -13.41 7.42 7.53
C LYS A 119 -13.80 8.50 6.53
N ARG A 120 -12.83 9.25 6.01
CA ARG A 120 -13.06 10.27 5.00
C ARG A 120 -12.17 10.06 3.78
N VAL A 121 -12.75 10.22 2.60
CA VAL A 121 -11.97 10.37 1.37
C VAL A 121 -11.19 11.68 1.43
N ASP A 122 -9.95 11.71 0.92
CA ASP A 122 -9.18 12.94 0.78
C ASP A 122 -9.94 13.93 -0.14
N PRO A 123 -10.13 15.19 0.27
CA PRO A 123 -10.91 16.17 -0.48
C PRO A 123 -10.48 16.36 -1.94
N LEU A 124 -9.17 16.18 -2.24
CA LEU A 124 -8.66 16.27 -3.60
C LEU A 124 -9.02 15.05 -4.47
N LEU A 125 -9.51 13.96 -3.87
CA LEU A 125 -9.97 12.78 -4.61
C LEU A 125 -11.47 12.74 -4.81
N GLY A 126 -12.24 13.39 -3.95
CA GLY A 126 -13.70 13.39 -3.98
C GLY A 126 -14.33 13.12 -2.63
N THR A 127 -15.44 12.41 -2.65
CA THR A 127 -16.28 12.08 -1.49
C THR A 127 -16.45 10.57 -1.32
N GLU A 128 -17.02 10.14 -0.19
CA GLU A 128 -17.41 8.74 0.03
C GLU A 128 -18.47 8.29 -0.98
N GLU A 129 -19.36 9.17 -1.40
CA GLU A 129 -20.35 8.88 -2.48
C GLU A 129 -19.65 8.65 -3.83
N ASP A 130 -18.58 9.41 -4.14
CA ASP A 130 -17.77 9.16 -5.34
C ASP A 130 -17.09 7.80 -5.27
N PHE A 131 -16.61 7.38 -4.07
CA PHE A 131 -16.02 6.06 -3.89
C PHE A 131 -17.07 4.96 -4.06
N LYS A 132 -18.24 5.12 -3.43
CA LYS A 132 -19.36 4.18 -3.63
C LYS A 132 -19.73 4.06 -5.10
N GLN A 133 -19.85 5.17 -5.80
CA GLN A 133 -20.15 5.18 -7.23
C GLN A 133 -19.06 4.47 -8.06
N LEU A 134 -17.79 4.63 -7.68
CA LEU A 134 -16.68 3.91 -8.32
C LEU A 134 -16.85 2.40 -8.16
N CYS A 135 -17.11 1.93 -6.93
CA CYS A 135 -17.31 0.51 -6.65
C CYS A 135 -18.51 -0.04 -7.40
N ASP A 136 -19.68 0.62 -7.34
CA ASP A 136 -20.88 0.18 -8.03
C ASP A 136 -20.62 0.00 -9.54
N LYS A 137 -20.00 0.99 -10.18
CA LYS A 137 -19.68 0.93 -11.62
C LYS A 137 -18.59 -0.08 -11.98
N ALA A 138 -17.59 -0.27 -11.10
CA ALA A 138 -16.59 -1.30 -11.28
C ALA A 138 -17.23 -2.69 -11.22
N HIS A 139 -18.10 -2.92 -10.25
CA HIS A 139 -18.85 -4.18 -10.10
C HIS A 139 -19.76 -4.47 -11.28
N GLU A 140 -20.49 -3.47 -11.80
CA GLU A 140 -21.31 -3.60 -13.04
C GLU A 140 -20.46 -4.07 -14.23
N MET A 141 -19.18 -3.71 -14.27
CA MET A 141 -18.23 -4.15 -15.30
C MET A 141 -17.49 -5.44 -14.94
N GLY A 142 -17.78 -6.07 -13.80
CA GLY A 142 -17.12 -7.28 -13.31
C GLY A 142 -15.69 -7.05 -12.81
N MET A 143 -15.39 -5.86 -12.31
CA MET A 143 -14.13 -5.51 -11.67
C MET A 143 -14.32 -5.37 -10.16
N LYS A 144 -13.31 -5.76 -9.37
CA LYS A 144 -13.23 -5.62 -7.92
C LYS A 144 -12.38 -4.42 -7.53
N VAL A 145 -12.58 -3.87 -6.33
CA VAL A 145 -11.84 -2.70 -5.83
C VAL A 145 -11.18 -3.02 -4.48
N ILE A 146 -9.84 -2.94 -4.43
CA ILE A 146 -9.02 -3.14 -3.23
C ILE A 146 -8.47 -1.79 -2.76
N LEU A 147 -8.57 -1.52 -1.45
CA LEU A 147 -8.03 -0.33 -0.83
C LEU A 147 -6.68 -0.58 -0.17
N ASP A 148 -5.75 0.34 -0.35
CA ASP A 148 -4.50 0.41 0.40
C ASP A 148 -4.75 1.05 1.77
N VAL A 149 -4.28 0.42 2.83
CA VAL A 149 -4.49 0.89 4.20
C VAL A 149 -3.22 0.84 5.03
N VAL A 150 -3.02 1.86 5.85
CA VAL A 150 -1.89 2.02 6.76
C VAL A 150 -2.42 1.96 8.18
N PHE A 151 -2.07 0.93 8.93
CA PHE A 151 -2.57 0.73 10.30
C PHE A 151 -1.47 0.68 11.37
N SER A 152 -0.19 0.79 10.99
CA SER A 152 0.96 0.85 11.89
C SER A 152 1.23 2.26 12.43
N HIS A 153 0.76 3.29 11.74
CA HIS A 153 0.94 4.69 12.12
C HIS A 153 -0.17 5.58 11.55
N THR A 154 -0.23 6.82 12.01
CA THR A 154 -1.10 7.87 11.45
C THR A 154 -0.26 9.08 11.03
N GLY A 155 -0.86 10.03 10.34
CA GLY A 155 -0.24 11.35 10.15
C GLY A 155 -0.15 12.13 11.47
N SER A 156 0.94 12.87 11.67
CA SER A 156 1.08 13.75 12.85
C SER A 156 0.02 14.85 12.90
N ASN A 157 -0.57 15.18 11.77
CA ASN A 157 -1.65 16.16 11.60
C ASN A 157 -3.02 15.48 11.42
N SER A 158 -3.16 14.24 11.88
CA SER A 158 -4.43 13.52 11.89
C SER A 158 -5.37 14.00 12.99
N ILE A 159 -6.66 13.74 12.85
CA ILE A 159 -7.67 13.97 13.90
C ILE A 159 -7.36 13.19 15.20
N TYR A 160 -6.56 12.12 15.09
CA TYR A 160 -6.19 11.23 16.18
C TYR A 160 -5.00 11.75 16.97
N PHE A 161 -3.94 12.18 16.28
CA PHE A 161 -2.70 12.66 16.93
C PHE A 161 -2.69 14.18 17.13
N ASP A 162 -3.00 14.93 16.06
CA ASP A 162 -3.18 16.39 16.03
C ASP A 162 -2.03 17.21 16.64
N LYS A 163 -0.81 16.95 16.15
CA LYS A 163 0.40 17.65 16.62
C LYS A 163 0.34 19.16 16.45
N TYR A 164 -0.42 19.63 15.48
CA TYR A 164 -0.51 21.05 15.11
C TYR A 164 -1.78 21.76 15.62
N ASP A 165 -2.55 21.07 16.49
CA ASP A 165 -3.78 21.59 17.09
C ASP A 165 -4.83 22.08 16.08
N ILE A 166 -4.96 21.36 14.98
CA ILE A 166 -5.91 21.68 13.89
C ILE A 166 -7.33 21.29 14.28
N PHE A 167 -7.48 20.17 14.99
CA PHE A 167 -8.78 19.56 15.36
C PHE A 167 -9.11 19.72 16.84
N HIS A 168 -8.18 20.20 17.67
CA HIS A 168 -8.33 20.55 19.10
C HIS A 168 -8.67 19.40 20.05
N ASN A 169 -8.56 18.14 19.61
CA ASN A 169 -8.87 16.98 20.45
C ASN A 169 -7.93 15.78 20.24
N GLY A 170 -6.84 15.95 19.52
CA GLY A 170 -5.89 14.87 19.27
C GLY A 170 -5.03 14.51 20.49
N ALA A 171 -4.36 13.37 20.39
CA ALA A 171 -3.58 12.80 21.46
C ALA A 171 -2.37 13.64 21.88
N TYR A 172 -1.79 14.44 20.99
CA TYR A 172 -0.54 15.14 21.26
C TYR A 172 -0.68 16.21 22.34
N HIS A 173 -1.70 17.05 22.26
CA HIS A 173 -1.93 18.15 23.20
C HIS A 173 -2.89 17.81 24.35
N ASN A 174 -3.76 16.83 24.16
CA ASN A 174 -4.80 16.48 25.12
C ASN A 174 -4.54 15.12 25.77
N PRO A 175 -4.08 15.08 27.05
CA PRO A 175 -3.91 13.82 27.77
C PRO A 175 -5.20 13.02 27.96
N ASP A 176 -6.35 13.70 27.94
CA ASP A 176 -7.68 13.09 28.11
C ASP A 176 -8.32 12.75 26.73
N SER A 177 -7.59 12.90 25.64
CA SER A 177 -8.06 12.50 24.32
C SER A 177 -8.43 11.02 24.28
N PRO A 178 -9.56 10.62 23.65
CA PRO A 178 -9.90 9.23 23.44
C PRO A 178 -8.84 8.45 22.66
N TYR A 179 -7.98 9.15 21.95
CA TYR A 179 -6.89 8.58 21.15
C TYR A 179 -5.55 8.52 21.88
N ARG A 180 -5.46 9.08 23.12
CA ARG A 180 -4.18 9.19 23.86
C ARG A 180 -3.50 7.83 24.05
N SER A 181 -4.27 6.81 24.39
CA SER A 181 -3.77 5.47 24.62
C SER A 181 -3.34 4.72 23.36
N TRP A 182 -3.60 5.25 22.17
CA TRP A 182 -3.16 4.65 20.91
C TRP A 182 -1.67 4.85 20.66
N TYR A 183 -1.06 5.86 21.30
CA TYR A 183 0.32 6.29 21.04
C TYR A 183 1.21 6.12 22.26
N GLN A 184 2.46 5.76 22.02
CA GLN A 184 3.47 5.67 23.06
C GLN A 184 4.23 7.00 23.20
N PHE A 185 3.93 7.73 24.28
CA PHE A 185 4.66 8.94 24.64
C PHE A 185 5.79 8.62 25.62
N HIS A 186 6.93 9.33 25.51
CA HIS A 186 8.06 9.10 26.40
C HIS A 186 7.79 9.69 27.78
N GLN A 187 8.13 8.93 28.83
CA GLN A 187 7.87 9.37 30.22
C GLN A 187 8.68 10.60 30.62
N ASP A 188 9.90 10.71 30.09
CA ASP A 188 10.85 11.81 30.42
C ASP A 188 10.52 13.09 29.66
N ASP A 189 9.82 13.00 28.56
CA ASP A 189 9.48 14.13 27.67
C ASP A 189 8.17 13.83 26.94
N PRO A 190 7.05 14.37 27.43
CA PRO A 190 5.72 14.11 26.83
C PRO A 190 5.55 14.71 25.44
N THR A 191 6.51 15.47 24.94
CA THR A 191 6.52 15.95 23.55
C THR A 191 7.14 14.94 22.57
N LYS A 192 7.82 13.90 23.12
CA LYS A 192 8.40 12.80 22.34
C LYS A 192 7.51 11.59 22.34
N TYR A 193 7.49 10.91 21.24
CA TYR A 193 6.65 9.74 20.97
C TYR A 193 7.34 8.80 19.99
N ASP A 194 6.92 7.56 19.98
CA ASP A 194 7.39 6.59 19.02
C ASP A 194 6.84 6.92 17.63
N SER A 195 7.73 6.90 16.63
CA SER A 195 7.38 7.22 15.25
C SER A 195 7.98 6.19 14.28
N TRP A 196 7.31 5.98 13.16
CA TRP A 196 7.69 5.01 12.15
C TRP A 196 9.09 5.35 11.59
N TRP A 197 10.05 4.47 11.86
CA TRP A 197 11.47 4.64 11.54
C TRP A 197 12.08 5.98 11.97
N GLY A 198 11.57 6.56 13.04
CA GLY A 198 12.02 7.87 13.56
C GLY A 198 11.53 9.07 12.75
N ILE A 199 10.54 8.89 11.88
CA ILE A 199 9.93 9.96 11.08
C ILE A 199 8.84 10.65 11.91
N ASP A 200 9.14 11.82 12.45
CA ASP A 200 8.27 12.60 13.35
C ASP A 200 6.85 12.87 12.81
N THR A 201 6.66 12.83 11.50
CA THR A 201 5.35 13.04 10.88
C THR A 201 4.47 11.80 10.86
N LEU A 202 5.00 10.64 11.29
CA LEU A 202 4.33 9.35 11.25
C LEU A 202 4.35 8.68 12.66
N PRO A 203 3.55 9.19 13.64
CA PRO A 203 3.45 8.59 14.97
C PRO A 203 2.92 7.16 14.90
N CYS A 204 3.67 6.20 15.48
CA CYS A 204 3.25 4.81 15.58
C CYS A 204 2.06 4.66 16.54
N VAL A 205 1.23 3.68 16.25
CA VAL A 205 0.12 3.29 17.13
C VAL A 205 0.41 1.94 17.80
N ASP A 206 -0.23 1.70 18.93
CA ASP A 206 -0.35 0.36 19.50
C ASP A 206 -1.50 -0.37 18.79
N GLU A 207 -1.17 -1.19 17.81
CA GLU A 207 -2.15 -1.88 16.97
C GLU A 207 -3.03 -2.85 17.76
N LEU A 208 -2.58 -3.33 18.92
CA LEU A 208 -3.36 -4.20 19.82
C LEU A 208 -4.10 -3.44 20.91
N ASN A 209 -4.03 -2.12 20.92
CA ASN A 209 -4.83 -1.32 21.84
C ASN A 209 -6.33 -1.60 21.64
N PRO A 210 -7.09 -1.96 22.69
CA PRO A 210 -8.48 -2.36 22.54
C PRO A 210 -9.38 -1.33 21.88
N SER A 211 -9.19 -0.04 22.16
CA SER A 211 -10.00 1.02 21.54
C SER A 211 -9.60 1.29 20.10
N TYR A 212 -8.33 1.09 19.73
CA TYR A 212 -7.88 1.16 18.36
C TYR A 212 -8.41 -0.02 17.52
N LEU A 213 -8.35 -1.24 18.09
CA LEU A 213 -8.94 -2.43 17.45
C LEU A 213 -10.45 -2.28 17.26
N ASP A 214 -11.16 -1.74 18.27
CA ASP A 214 -12.59 -1.50 18.16
C ASP A 214 -12.90 -0.48 17.05
N TYR A 215 -12.16 0.62 17.00
CA TYR A 215 -12.33 1.64 15.98
C TYR A 215 -12.02 1.15 14.57
N LEU A 216 -10.95 0.37 14.39
CA LEU A 216 -10.52 -0.08 13.07
C LEU A 216 -11.24 -1.34 12.60
N ILE A 217 -11.41 -2.34 13.49
CA ILE A 217 -11.73 -3.71 13.05
C ILE A 217 -13.03 -4.22 13.70
N THR A 218 -13.09 -4.28 15.05
CA THR A 218 -14.09 -5.10 15.74
C THR A 218 -15.39 -4.38 16.05
N GLY A 219 -15.38 -3.07 16.07
CA GLY A 219 -16.56 -2.25 16.33
C GLY A 219 -17.61 -2.34 15.24
N LYS A 220 -18.86 -2.14 15.62
CA LYS A 220 -19.99 -2.15 14.67
C LYS A 220 -19.81 -1.12 13.53
N ASP A 221 -19.26 0.03 13.87
CA ASP A 221 -19.01 1.13 12.93
C ASP A 221 -17.49 1.24 12.63
N SER A 222 -16.77 0.09 12.57
CA SER A 222 -15.34 0.07 12.34
C SER A 222 -14.96 0.59 10.94
N VAL A 223 -13.72 1.03 10.79
CA VAL A 223 -13.18 1.50 9.51
C VAL A 223 -13.28 0.41 8.43
N VAL A 224 -12.95 -0.84 8.79
CA VAL A 224 -13.03 -1.98 7.87
C VAL A 224 -14.47 -2.17 7.37
N ARG A 225 -15.47 -2.16 8.27
CA ARG A 225 -16.87 -2.29 7.85
C ARG A 225 -17.32 -1.13 6.99
N HIS A 226 -17.00 0.10 7.40
CA HIS A 226 -17.39 1.32 6.70
C HIS A 226 -17.03 1.27 5.19
N TRP A 227 -15.80 0.94 4.87
CA TRP A 227 -15.37 0.92 3.47
C TRP A 227 -15.90 -0.30 2.70
N MET A 228 -16.05 -1.44 3.35
CA MET A 228 -16.68 -2.61 2.72
C MET A 228 -18.17 -2.39 2.45
N GLU A 229 -18.88 -1.70 3.33
CA GLU A 229 -20.29 -1.32 3.12
C GLU A 229 -20.44 -0.30 1.97
N LEU A 230 -19.41 0.52 1.71
CA LEU A 230 -19.33 1.39 0.54
C LEU A 230 -18.91 0.66 -0.74
N GLY A 231 -18.53 -0.61 -0.66
CA GLY A 231 -18.27 -1.46 -1.82
C GLY A 231 -16.81 -1.90 -2.02
N ALA A 232 -15.91 -1.66 -1.06
CA ALA A 232 -14.56 -2.23 -1.13
C ALA A 232 -14.60 -3.77 -1.10
N ASP A 233 -13.83 -4.42 -1.96
CA ASP A 233 -13.73 -5.88 -2.05
C ASP A 233 -12.53 -6.44 -1.27
N GLY A 234 -11.84 -5.62 -0.51
CA GLY A 234 -10.73 -6.04 0.32
C GLY A 234 -9.67 -4.97 0.53
N TYR A 235 -8.55 -5.39 1.11
CA TYR A 235 -7.50 -4.48 1.57
C TYR A 235 -6.11 -4.98 1.19
N ARG A 236 -5.23 -4.02 0.88
CA ARG A 236 -3.77 -4.21 0.89
C ARG A 236 -3.23 -3.55 2.15
N LEU A 237 -2.54 -4.32 2.98
CA LEU A 237 -1.94 -3.85 4.22
C LEU A 237 -0.53 -3.33 3.95
N ASP A 238 -0.33 -2.04 4.17
CA ASP A 238 0.97 -1.39 4.14
C ASP A 238 1.87 -1.98 5.24
N VAL A 239 3.15 -2.16 4.92
CA VAL A 239 4.18 -2.69 5.84
C VAL A 239 3.69 -3.83 6.75
N ALA A 240 3.13 -4.89 6.15
CA ALA A 240 2.53 -6.00 6.90
C ALA A 240 3.50 -6.65 7.91
N ASP A 241 4.82 -6.52 7.69
CA ASP A 241 5.86 -6.99 8.60
C ASP A 241 5.88 -6.25 9.95
N GLU A 242 5.30 -5.06 10.03
CA GLU A 242 5.23 -4.27 11.27
C GLU A 242 3.93 -4.50 12.04
N LEU A 243 2.90 -5.04 11.39
CA LEU A 243 1.64 -5.35 12.05
C LEU A 243 1.75 -6.67 12.85
N PRO A 244 1.26 -6.77 14.09
CA PRO A 244 1.19 -8.03 14.83
C PRO A 244 0.35 -9.09 14.09
N ASP A 245 0.78 -10.36 14.12
CA ASP A 245 0.03 -11.47 13.50
C ASP A 245 -1.42 -11.52 13.98
N GLU A 246 -1.66 -11.22 15.27
CA GLU A 246 -3.01 -11.16 15.84
C GLU A 246 -3.87 -10.06 15.22
N PHE A 247 -3.29 -8.88 14.99
CA PHE A 247 -3.98 -7.78 14.30
C PHE A 247 -4.41 -8.19 12.90
N ILE A 248 -3.49 -8.73 12.10
CA ILE A 248 -3.77 -9.16 10.73
C ILE A 248 -4.85 -10.26 10.71
N ARG A 249 -4.77 -11.21 11.65
CA ARG A 249 -5.76 -12.28 11.79
C ARG A 249 -7.16 -11.73 12.12
N LEU A 250 -7.27 -10.81 13.08
CA LEU A 250 -8.54 -10.16 13.43
C LEU A 250 -9.11 -9.38 12.25
N LEU A 251 -8.27 -8.64 11.52
CA LEU A 251 -8.66 -7.90 10.34
C LEU A 251 -9.20 -8.84 9.26
N ASN A 252 -8.47 -9.91 8.93
CA ASN A 252 -8.94 -10.88 7.93
C ASN A 252 -10.25 -11.53 8.36
N GLN A 253 -10.39 -11.93 9.62
CA GLN A 253 -11.64 -12.48 10.14
C GLN A 253 -12.81 -11.51 9.95
N GLU A 254 -12.61 -10.23 10.25
CA GLU A 254 -13.66 -9.23 10.10
C GLU A 254 -14.01 -8.97 8.64
N VAL A 255 -13.02 -8.88 7.77
CA VAL A 255 -13.22 -8.79 6.32
C VAL A 255 -14.05 -9.97 5.81
N LYS A 256 -13.72 -11.20 6.25
CA LYS A 256 -14.48 -12.42 5.86
C LYS A 256 -15.87 -12.48 6.50
N ASN A 257 -16.07 -11.90 7.68
CA ASN A 257 -17.39 -11.79 8.30
C ASN A 257 -18.32 -10.88 7.50
N VAL A 258 -17.80 -9.80 6.93
CA VAL A 258 -18.57 -8.90 6.07
C VAL A 258 -18.81 -9.53 4.70
N ASN A 259 -17.75 -10.04 4.06
CA ASN A 259 -17.85 -10.70 2.76
C ASN A 259 -16.73 -11.76 2.61
N GLN A 260 -17.10 -13.04 2.54
CA GLN A 260 -16.14 -14.13 2.43
C GLN A 260 -15.32 -14.12 1.13
N ASP A 261 -15.83 -13.47 0.09
CA ASP A 261 -15.17 -13.35 -1.21
C ASP A 261 -14.21 -12.15 -1.29
N SER A 262 -13.99 -11.42 -0.20
CA SER A 262 -13.04 -10.31 -0.15
C SER A 262 -11.61 -10.77 0.06
N LEU A 263 -10.63 -9.96 -0.37
CA LEU A 263 -9.20 -10.30 -0.37
C LEU A 263 -8.42 -9.44 0.64
N VAL A 264 -7.50 -10.06 1.38
CA VAL A 264 -6.51 -9.36 2.20
C VAL A 264 -5.10 -9.66 1.67
N ILE A 265 -4.42 -8.61 1.20
CA ILE A 265 -3.06 -8.67 0.64
C ILE A 265 -2.09 -8.03 1.64
N GLY A 266 -0.97 -8.67 1.93
CA GLY A 266 0.11 -8.07 2.72
C GLY A 266 1.23 -7.53 1.83
N GLU A 267 1.77 -6.38 2.18
CA GLU A 267 3.05 -5.97 1.64
C GLU A 267 4.16 -6.71 2.39
N VAL A 268 4.81 -7.62 1.70
CA VAL A 268 5.97 -8.38 2.19
C VAL A 268 7.02 -8.42 1.07
N TRP A 269 8.25 -8.00 1.38
CA TRP A 269 9.29 -7.80 0.37
C TRP A 269 10.08 -9.06 0.01
N GLU A 270 10.08 -10.07 0.87
CA GLU A 270 10.80 -11.32 0.69
C GLU A 270 9.84 -12.51 0.62
N ASP A 271 10.37 -13.74 0.72
CA ASP A 271 9.55 -14.95 0.82
C ASP A 271 8.72 -14.92 2.13
N ALA A 272 7.41 -14.73 1.98
CA ALA A 272 6.47 -14.60 3.08
C ALA A 272 6.18 -15.94 3.80
N SER A 273 6.53 -17.08 3.21
CA SER A 273 6.25 -18.41 3.79
C SER A 273 7.11 -18.72 5.01
N ASN A 274 8.25 -18.06 5.15
CA ASN A 274 9.22 -18.29 6.22
C ASN A 274 9.86 -16.98 6.73
N LYS A 275 9.11 -15.91 6.67
CA LYS A 275 9.58 -14.58 7.07
C LYS A 275 9.83 -14.50 8.59
N VAL A 276 10.95 -13.92 8.97
CA VAL A 276 11.21 -13.44 10.33
C VAL A 276 11.31 -11.92 10.27
N SER A 277 10.49 -11.24 11.04
CA SER A 277 10.44 -9.78 11.16
C SER A 277 10.42 -9.41 12.63
N TYR A 278 11.27 -8.47 13.07
CA TYR A 278 11.40 -8.06 14.47
C TYR A 278 11.56 -9.24 15.45
N ASP A 279 12.41 -10.20 15.08
CA ASP A 279 12.68 -11.46 15.83
C ASP A 279 11.47 -12.39 15.99
N VAL A 280 10.36 -12.11 15.29
CA VAL A 280 9.15 -12.94 15.29
C VAL A 280 9.03 -13.67 13.95
N ARG A 281 8.89 -15.00 14.00
CA ARG A 281 8.55 -15.78 12.81
C ARG A 281 7.08 -15.56 12.48
N ARG A 282 6.84 -14.98 11.32
CA ARG A 282 5.50 -14.57 10.86
C ARG A 282 4.68 -15.80 10.43
N LYS A 283 3.37 -15.70 10.62
CA LYS A 283 2.42 -16.81 10.39
C LYS A 283 1.49 -16.55 9.21
N TYR A 284 1.82 -15.61 8.33
CA TYR A 284 0.98 -15.10 7.26
C TYR A 284 0.07 -16.11 6.57
N PHE A 285 0.54 -17.37 6.35
CA PHE A 285 -0.20 -18.39 5.64
C PHE A 285 -0.70 -19.54 6.51
N SER A 286 -0.22 -19.66 7.75
CA SER A 286 -0.51 -20.84 8.60
C SER A 286 -1.82 -20.74 9.36
N GLN A 287 -2.27 -19.52 9.68
CA GLN A 287 -3.45 -19.26 10.52
C GLN A 287 -4.48 -18.33 9.84
N ARG A 288 -4.43 -18.21 8.52
CA ARG A 288 -5.34 -17.39 7.70
C ARG A 288 -5.21 -15.88 7.96
N GLU A 289 -4.00 -15.39 8.16
CA GLU A 289 -3.74 -13.96 8.32
C GLU A 289 -3.90 -13.24 6.98
N LEU A 290 -3.28 -13.77 5.91
CA LEU A 290 -3.31 -13.16 4.57
C LEU A 290 -3.83 -14.14 3.53
N ASP A 291 -4.57 -13.63 2.55
CA ASP A 291 -4.97 -14.38 1.35
C ASP A 291 -3.95 -14.24 0.21
N SER A 292 -3.13 -13.20 0.24
CA SER A 292 -2.17 -12.86 -0.81
C SER A 292 -1.03 -12.02 -0.25
N VAL A 293 0.06 -11.95 -1.00
CA VAL A 293 1.18 -11.03 -0.77
C VAL A 293 1.66 -10.43 -2.09
N MET A 294 2.34 -9.28 -2.00
CA MET A 294 3.06 -8.68 -3.12
C MET A 294 4.33 -9.50 -3.39
N ASN A 295 4.43 -10.11 -4.58
CA ASN A 295 5.52 -11.05 -4.90
C ASN A 295 6.77 -10.32 -5.42
N TYR A 296 7.43 -9.57 -4.55
CA TYR A 296 8.69 -8.90 -4.88
C TYR A 296 9.82 -9.87 -5.27
N PRO A 297 9.94 -11.09 -4.72
CA PRO A 297 10.92 -12.06 -5.21
C PRO A 297 10.79 -12.33 -6.71
N TYR A 298 9.58 -12.52 -7.23
CA TYR A 298 9.34 -12.70 -8.67
C TYR A 298 9.78 -11.48 -9.48
N LYS A 299 9.38 -10.29 -9.04
CA LYS A 299 9.78 -9.03 -9.68
C LYS A 299 11.30 -8.93 -9.80
N ASN A 300 12.00 -9.17 -8.70
CA ASN A 300 13.46 -9.07 -8.64
C ASN A 300 14.14 -10.13 -9.53
N GLY A 301 13.63 -11.37 -9.51
CA GLY A 301 14.11 -12.45 -10.36
C GLY A 301 13.94 -12.14 -11.85
N ILE A 302 12.74 -11.73 -12.27
CA ILE A 302 12.44 -11.42 -13.67
C ILE A 302 13.29 -10.23 -14.17
N ILE A 303 13.35 -9.15 -13.41
CA ILE A 303 14.13 -7.97 -13.77
C ILE A 303 15.62 -8.29 -13.83
N GLY A 304 16.14 -9.00 -12.83
CA GLY A 304 17.54 -9.42 -12.79
C GLY A 304 17.93 -10.31 -13.99
N PHE A 305 17.06 -11.24 -14.37
CA PHE A 305 17.28 -12.08 -15.55
C PHE A 305 17.27 -11.29 -16.86
N VAL A 306 16.27 -10.42 -17.06
CA VAL A 306 16.16 -9.59 -18.28
C VAL A 306 17.36 -8.65 -18.42
N LYS A 307 17.90 -8.14 -17.31
CA LYS A 307 19.11 -7.31 -17.29
C LYS A 307 20.40 -8.11 -17.48
N GLY A 308 20.37 -9.42 -17.30
CA GLY A 308 21.56 -10.28 -17.27
C GLY A 308 22.33 -10.25 -15.95
N ASP A 309 21.73 -9.75 -14.88
CA ASP A 309 22.32 -9.72 -13.55
C ASP A 309 22.32 -11.12 -12.88
N ILE A 310 21.37 -11.99 -13.27
CA ILE A 310 21.26 -13.38 -12.81
C ILE A 310 21.10 -14.34 -13.99
N SER A 311 21.45 -15.63 -13.77
CA SER A 311 21.29 -16.68 -14.77
C SER A 311 19.86 -17.21 -14.86
N SER A 312 19.57 -18.02 -15.90
CA SER A 312 18.28 -18.71 -16.06
C SER A 312 18.04 -19.72 -14.92
N GLU A 313 19.07 -20.36 -14.41
CA GLU A 313 19.01 -21.28 -13.29
C GLU A 313 18.60 -20.53 -12.00
N GLN A 314 19.21 -19.37 -11.74
CA GLN A 314 18.86 -18.54 -10.58
C GLN A 314 17.42 -18.01 -10.66
N LEU A 315 16.94 -17.64 -11.85
CA LEU A 315 15.52 -17.29 -12.03
C LEU A 315 14.63 -18.50 -11.77
N ALA A 316 14.97 -19.68 -12.32
CA ALA A 316 14.21 -20.92 -12.11
C ALA A 316 14.16 -21.28 -10.62
N ASP A 317 15.27 -21.16 -9.90
CA ASP A 317 15.34 -21.39 -8.46
C ASP A 317 14.42 -20.44 -7.69
N THR A 318 14.41 -19.16 -8.04
CA THR A 318 13.51 -18.16 -7.41
C THR A 318 12.04 -18.52 -7.64
N VAL A 319 11.67 -18.85 -8.88
CA VAL A 319 10.30 -19.21 -9.26
C VAL A 319 9.86 -20.47 -8.54
N MET A 320 10.71 -21.51 -8.54
CA MET A 320 10.41 -22.79 -7.92
C MET A 320 10.36 -22.69 -6.38
N THR A 321 11.24 -21.89 -5.78
CA THR A 321 11.21 -21.64 -4.33
C THR A 321 9.85 -21.10 -3.90
N ILE A 322 9.34 -20.09 -4.57
CA ILE A 322 8.01 -19.54 -4.26
C ILE A 322 6.90 -20.58 -4.53
N ALA A 323 6.98 -21.29 -5.66
CA ALA A 323 5.97 -22.29 -6.03
C ALA A 323 5.91 -23.47 -5.05
N GLU A 324 7.04 -23.87 -4.47
CA GLU A 324 7.14 -24.98 -3.52
C GLU A 324 6.81 -24.56 -2.08
N ASN A 325 7.17 -23.33 -1.71
CA ASN A 325 7.03 -22.83 -0.34
C ASN A 325 5.63 -22.30 -0.04
N TYR A 326 4.92 -21.75 -1.04
CA TYR A 326 3.61 -21.15 -0.81
C TYR A 326 2.48 -22.19 -0.86
N PRO A 327 1.48 -22.07 0.04
CA PRO A 327 0.23 -22.82 -0.12
C PRO A 327 -0.38 -22.56 -1.49
N LYS A 328 -0.88 -23.60 -2.14
CA LYS A 328 -1.46 -23.48 -3.49
C LYS A 328 -2.56 -22.39 -3.60
N PRO A 329 -3.49 -22.23 -2.62
CA PRO A 329 -4.47 -21.16 -2.67
C PRO A 329 -3.85 -19.76 -2.68
N ILE A 330 -2.77 -19.54 -1.91
CA ILE A 330 -2.02 -18.28 -1.90
C ILE A 330 -1.34 -18.06 -3.25
N LEU A 331 -0.65 -19.08 -3.76
CA LEU A 331 0.07 -19.01 -5.03
C LEU A 331 -0.87 -18.59 -6.19
N ASP A 332 -2.13 -19.04 -6.16
CA ASP A 332 -3.13 -18.69 -7.17
C ASP A 332 -3.62 -17.23 -7.07
N CYS A 333 -3.45 -16.58 -5.91
CA CYS A 333 -3.86 -15.21 -5.65
C CYS A 333 -2.69 -14.24 -5.48
N VAL A 334 -1.41 -14.72 -5.50
CA VAL A 334 -0.26 -13.87 -5.25
C VAL A 334 -0.18 -12.71 -6.26
N MET A 335 0.10 -11.51 -5.76
CA MET A 335 0.20 -10.30 -6.58
C MET A 335 1.56 -10.22 -7.26
N ASN A 336 1.63 -10.62 -8.52
CA ASN A 336 2.83 -10.50 -9.35
C ASN A 336 2.85 -9.13 -10.04
N SER A 337 3.92 -8.36 -9.85
CA SER A 337 4.11 -7.06 -10.50
C SER A 337 5.56 -6.90 -10.95
N LEU A 338 5.81 -6.08 -11.97
CA LEU A 338 7.17 -5.71 -12.38
C LEU A 338 7.59 -4.34 -11.83
N SER A 339 6.64 -3.54 -11.40
CA SER A 339 6.88 -2.27 -10.72
C SER A 339 5.66 -1.90 -9.88
N THR A 340 5.89 -1.12 -8.82
CA THR A 340 4.88 -0.52 -7.95
C THR A 340 5.22 0.94 -7.73
N HIS A 341 4.42 1.67 -6.95
CA HIS A 341 4.74 3.04 -6.55
C HIS A 341 5.99 3.16 -5.68
N ASP A 342 6.41 2.06 -4.99
CA ASP A 342 7.61 2.00 -4.14
C ASP A 342 8.89 1.67 -4.91
N THR A 343 8.77 1.27 -6.16
CA THR A 343 9.90 0.82 -6.95
C THR A 343 10.01 1.59 -8.26
N MET A 344 11.21 1.64 -8.82
CA MET A 344 11.36 2.20 -10.17
C MET A 344 10.45 1.50 -11.16
N ARG A 345 9.87 2.25 -12.08
CA ARG A 345 9.12 1.70 -13.21
C ARG A 345 9.98 0.74 -14.01
N VAL A 346 9.40 -0.35 -14.48
CA VAL A 346 10.13 -1.42 -15.18
C VAL A 346 10.94 -0.89 -16.36
N LEU A 347 10.41 0.04 -17.18
CA LEU A 347 11.14 0.65 -18.29
C LEU A 347 12.35 1.45 -17.82
N THR A 348 12.21 2.16 -16.70
CA THR A 348 13.31 2.92 -16.11
C THR A 348 14.41 1.99 -15.62
N VAL A 349 14.08 0.96 -14.83
CA VAL A 349 15.06 0.04 -14.26
C VAL A 349 15.80 -0.76 -15.32
N LEU A 350 15.14 -1.11 -16.42
CA LEU A 350 15.77 -1.80 -17.55
C LEU A 350 16.66 -0.87 -18.40
N GLY A 351 16.37 0.45 -18.39
CA GLY A 351 17.13 1.44 -19.15
C GLY A 351 18.26 2.13 -18.39
N VAL A 352 18.28 2.02 -17.05
CA VAL A 352 19.34 2.63 -16.22
C VAL A 352 20.62 1.78 -16.30
N THR A 353 21.72 2.39 -16.74
CA THR A 353 23.03 1.73 -16.85
C THR A 353 24.00 2.11 -15.75
N ASP A 354 23.73 3.19 -15.01
CA ASP A 354 24.60 3.67 -13.91
C ASP A 354 23.77 3.87 -12.62
N TYR A 355 24.06 3.04 -11.63
CA TYR A 355 23.41 3.05 -10.32
C TYR A 355 24.20 3.82 -9.25
N ASN A 356 25.42 4.25 -9.55
CA ASN A 356 26.32 4.90 -8.59
C ASN A 356 26.18 6.42 -8.56
N LEU A 357 25.20 6.96 -9.27
CA LEU A 357 24.91 8.38 -9.27
C LEU A 357 24.39 8.85 -7.90
N SER A 358 24.73 10.07 -7.53
CA SER A 358 24.10 10.76 -6.40
C SER A 358 22.58 10.82 -6.60
N ARG A 359 21.80 11.06 -5.54
CA ARG A 359 20.34 11.22 -5.64
C ARG A 359 19.95 12.30 -6.66
N ASP A 360 20.64 13.43 -6.63
CA ASP A 360 20.37 14.58 -7.52
C ASP A 360 20.74 14.28 -8.96
N ASP A 361 21.91 13.67 -9.18
CA ASP A 361 22.35 13.28 -10.53
C ASP A 361 21.47 12.17 -11.08
N LYS A 362 21.03 11.22 -10.24
CA LYS A 362 20.11 10.16 -10.63
C LYS A 362 18.74 10.73 -11.02
N ALA A 363 18.22 11.71 -10.29
CA ALA A 363 16.98 12.39 -10.64
C ALA A 363 17.10 13.10 -11.99
N ARG A 364 18.18 13.86 -12.24
CA ARG A 364 18.45 14.50 -13.54
C ARG A 364 18.60 13.49 -14.67
N TYR A 365 19.29 12.39 -14.40
CA TYR A 365 19.46 11.29 -15.34
C TYR A 365 18.13 10.66 -15.76
N LEU A 366 17.21 10.48 -14.80
CA LEU A 366 15.89 9.87 -15.04
C LEU A 366 14.92 10.81 -15.78
N LEU A 367 15.14 12.13 -15.72
CA LEU A 367 14.38 13.14 -16.45
C LEU A 367 14.86 13.32 -17.91
N ASP A 368 15.95 12.67 -18.31
CA ASP A 368 16.47 12.77 -19.68
C ASP A 368 15.58 11.97 -20.65
N GLU A 369 14.74 12.67 -21.40
CA GLU A 369 13.81 12.09 -22.38
C GLU A 369 14.51 11.25 -23.47
N TYR A 370 15.75 11.56 -23.82
CA TYR A 370 16.49 10.82 -24.84
C TYR A 370 16.79 9.39 -24.39
N ARG A 371 17.08 9.18 -23.11
CA ARG A 371 17.36 7.86 -22.55
C ARG A 371 16.13 6.98 -22.49
N LEU A 372 14.97 7.57 -22.19
CA LEU A 372 13.70 6.84 -22.20
C LEU A 372 13.35 6.33 -23.60
N LYS A 373 13.58 7.13 -24.64
CA LYS A 373 13.38 6.75 -26.04
C LYS A 373 14.33 5.63 -26.48
N ASP A 374 15.60 5.71 -26.09
CA ASP A 374 16.62 4.68 -26.38
C ASP A 374 16.28 3.34 -25.68
N THR A 375 15.81 3.40 -24.45
CA THR A 375 15.36 2.21 -23.70
C THR A 375 14.16 1.53 -24.37
N ILE A 376 13.15 2.31 -24.76
CA ILE A 376 11.98 1.78 -25.48
C ILE A 376 12.38 1.13 -26.80
N GLN A 377 13.38 1.68 -27.48
CA GLN A 377 13.89 1.16 -28.75
C GLN A 377 14.69 -0.14 -28.56
N LYS A 378 15.40 -0.30 -27.44
CA LYS A 378 16.15 -1.53 -27.10
C LYS A 378 15.25 -2.66 -26.59
N LEU A 379 14.04 -2.35 -26.09
CA LEU A 379 13.06 -3.32 -25.61
C LEU A 379 12.09 -3.80 -26.71
N LYS A 380 12.11 -3.21 -27.90
CA LYS A 380 11.38 -3.67 -29.08
C LYS A 380 12.19 -4.70 -29.87
#